data_633d36068f0c279fb4b5403a7a3a43e9
#
_entry.id   633d36068f0c279fb4b5403a7a3a43e9
#
_cell.length_a   1.000
_cell.length_b   1.000
_cell.length_c   1.000
_cell.angle_alpha   90.00
_cell.angle_beta   90.00
_cell.angle_gamma   90.00
#
_symmetry.space_group_name_H-M   'P 1'
#
loop_
_entity.id
_entity.type
_entity.pdbx_description
1 polymer ?
#
loop_
_entity_poly.entity_id
_entity_poly.type
_entity_poly.pdbx_seq_one_letter_code
_entity_poly.pdbx_strand_id
1 'polypeptide(L)'
;MPADTRNANRKTGDAVKVVAQNKKARHDYFIEQTIEAGIVLSGTEVKSVRQGRSNLKDSYAAIDNGEMFLYGMHISPYERGNIFNKDPLRDRKLLLHRREIGRLNGFIMQKGLTVVPLSVYFKRGRVKIELGVARGKKLYDKREDSAERDARREIDRKLKERVSGE
;
A
#
# COMPACT_ATOMS: atom_id res chain seq x y z
N MET A 1 3.10 -31.86 40.15
CA MET A 1 4.01 -31.51 39.09
C MET A 1 3.33 -30.45 38.21
N PRO A 2 3.76 -29.22 38.25
CA PRO A 2 3.16 -28.20 37.35
C PRO A 2 3.68 -28.44 35.96
N ALA A 3 2.76 -28.59 35.03
CA ALA A 3 3.03 -28.62 33.59
C ALA A 3 3.45 -27.23 33.14
N ASP A 4 4.65 -27.16 32.64
CA ASP A 4 5.28 -25.95 32.10
C ASP A 4 4.64 -25.61 30.75
N THR A 5 3.62 -24.79 30.78
CA THR A 5 2.98 -24.23 29.58
C THR A 5 3.76 -23.01 29.09
N ARG A 6 4.94 -23.22 28.57
CA ARG A 6 5.61 -22.21 27.76
C ARG A 6 5.08 -22.28 26.35
N ASN A 7 3.89 -21.73 26.16
CA ASN A 7 3.38 -21.40 24.82
C ASN A 7 4.15 -20.19 24.32
N ALA A 8 5.34 -20.43 23.83
CA ALA A 8 6.09 -19.44 23.06
C ALA A 8 5.42 -19.33 21.69
N ASN A 9 4.40 -18.48 21.62
CA ASN A 9 3.86 -17.99 20.34
C ASN A 9 4.95 -17.12 19.68
N ARG A 10 5.97 -17.79 19.13
CA ARG A 10 6.89 -17.17 18.20
C ARG A 10 6.11 -16.92 16.89
N LYS A 11 5.41 -15.81 16.85
CA LYS A 11 5.15 -15.14 15.58
C LYS A 11 6.54 -14.76 15.05
N THR A 12 7.11 -15.63 14.26
CA THR A 12 8.17 -15.27 13.33
C THR A 12 7.49 -14.31 12.35
N GLY A 13 7.39 -13.04 12.73
CA GLY A 13 6.94 -11.99 11.86
C GLY A 13 7.92 -11.95 10.69
N ASP A 14 7.48 -12.38 9.53
CA ASP A 14 8.24 -12.19 8.30
C ASP A 14 8.66 -10.73 8.24
N ALA A 15 9.96 -10.46 8.21
CA ALA A 15 10.46 -9.11 8.16
C ALA A 15 9.96 -8.42 6.88
N VAL A 16 9.12 -7.42 7.05
CA VAL A 16 8.56 -6.62 5.95
C VAL A 16 9.34 -5.34 5.85
N LYS A 17 9.89 -5.08 4.66
CA LYS A 17 10.59 -3.84 4.35
C LYS A 17 9.73 -2.98 3.42
N VAL A 18 9.09 -1.95 3.97
CA VAL A 18 8.30 -0.98 3.20
C VAL A 18 9.25 -0.07 2.41
N VAL A 19 9.02 0.05 1.11
CA VAL A 19 9.84 0.87 0.20
C VAL A 19 9.09 2.07 -0.39
N ALA A 20 7.76 2.03 -0.40
CA ALA A 20 6.93 3.16 -0.81
C ALA A 20 5.58 3.14 -0.10
N GLN A 21 5.05 4.32 0.17
CA GLN A 21 3.72 4.51 0.77
C GLN A 21 2.91 5.53 -0.02
N ASN A 22 1.61 5.31 -0.12
CA ASN A 22 0.68 6.22 -0.77
C ASN A 22 -0.07 7.07 0.27
N LYS A 23 0.57 8.12 0.72
CA LYS A 23 -0.02 9.04 1.72
C LYS A 23 -1.25 9.77 1.18
N LYS A 24 -1.27 10.08 -0.12
CA LYS A 24 -2.39 10.75 -0.77
C LYS A 24 -3.64 9.89 -0.78
N ALA A 25 -3.52 8.59 -1.01
CA ALA A 25 -4.66 7.68 -0.96
C ALA A 25 -5.31 7.65 0.42
N ARG A 26 -4.53 7.65 1.49
CA ARG A 26 -5.05 7.70 2.86
C ARG A 26 -5.71 9.03 3.21
N HIS A 27 -5.30 10.11 2.57
CA HIS A 27 -5.96 11.41 2.69
C HIS A 27 -7.26 11.48 1.89
N ASP A 28 -7.28 10.93 0.68
CA ASP A 28 -8.39 11.08 -0.27
C ASP A 28 -9.49 10.04 -0.13
N TYR A 29 -9.22 8.90 0.54
CA TYR A 29 -10.12 7.76 0.65
C TYR A 29 -10.31 7.29 2.08
N PHE A 30 -11.54 6.83 2.37
CA PHE A 30 -11.80 5.97 3.52
C PHE A 30 -11.45 4.53 3.16
N ILE A 31 -10.47 3.95 3.83
CA ILE A 31 -10.03 2.58 3.61
C ILE A 31 -10.90 1.65 4.44
N GLU A 32 -11.75 0.86 3.79
CA GLU A 32 -12.66 -0.06 4.49
C GLU A 32 -11.98 -1.39 4.84
N GLN A 33 -11.14 -1.89 3.93
CA GLN A 33 -10.33 -3.09 4.18
C GLN A 33 -9.07 -3.10 3.32
N THR A 34 -8.12 -3.93 3.71
CA THR A 34 -6.86 -4.11 2.99
C THR A 34 -6.65 -5.55 2.57
N ILE A 35 -5.95 -5.75 1.47
CA ILE A 35 -5.56 -7.05 0.96
C ILE A 35 -4.14 -6.99 0.41
N GLU A 36 -3.36 -8.05 0.63
CA GLU A 36 -2.02 -8.18 0.06
C GLU A 36 -2.11 -8.82 -1.32
N ALA A 37 -1.40 -8.23 -2.29
CA ALA A 37 -1.26 -8.75 -3.63
C ALA A 37 0.22 -8.91 -4.02
N GLY A 38 0.51 -9.91 -4.82
CA GLY A 38 1.76 -9.96 -5.58
C GLY A 38 1.69 -9.03 -6.78
N ILE A 39 2.83 -8.73 -7.36
CA ILE A 39 2.94 -7.91 -8.58
C ILE A 39 3.95 -8.50 -9.54
N VAL A 40 3.62 -8.52 -10.81
CA VAL A 40 4.52 -9.00 -11.88
C VAL A 40 5.42 -7.85 -12.31
N LEU A 41 6.70 -7.97 -11.99
CA LEU A 41 7.75 -7.00 -12.32
C LEU A 41 8.87 -7.67 -13.13
N SER A 42 9.52 -6.86 -13.99
CA SER A 42 10.79 -7.27 -14.61
C SER A 42 11.95 -7.15 -13.62
N GLY A 43 13.08 -7.76 -13.93
CA GLY A 43 14.27 -7.68 -13.07
C GLY A 43 14.76 -6.25 -12.83
N THR A 44 14.72 -5.40 -13.87
CA THR A 44 15.09 -3.98 -13.75
C THR A 44 14.12 -3.19 -12.87
N GLU A 45 12.83 -3.48 -12.96
CA GLU A 45 11.80 -2.87 -12.10
C GLU A 45 11.99 -3.27 -10.63
N VAL A 46 12.29 -4.53 -10.34
CA VAL A 46 12.58 -4.99 -8.97
C VAL A 46 13.78 -4.27 -8.39
N LYS A 47 14.83 -4.06 -9.17
CA LYS A 47 16.03 -3.33 -8.75
C LYS A 47 15.72 -1.87 -8.42
N SER A 48 14.92 -1.20 -9.24
CA SER A 48 14.48 0.18 -9.01
C SER A 48 13.59 0.29 -7.76
N VAL A 49 12.66 -0.62 -7.58
CA VAL A 49 11.81 -0.69 -6.38
C VAL A 49 12.65 -0.88 -5.12
N ARG A 50 13.66 -1.74 -5.17
CA ARG A 50 14.58 -1.97 -4.05
C ARG A 50 15.37 -0.72 -3.67
N GLN A 51 15.68 0.13 -4.64
CA GLN A 51 16.32 1.42 -4.42
C GLN A 51 15.36 2.53 -3.96
N GLY A 52 14.09 2.22 -3.76
CA GLY A 52 13.07 3.19 -3.40
C GLY A 52 12.61 4.10 -4.53
N ARG A 53 12.89 3.74 -5.79
CA ARG A 53 12.58 4.53 -6.99
C ARG A 53 11.21 4.16 -7.57
N SER A 54 10.19 4.11 -6.74
CA SER A 54 8.81 3.87 -7.15
C SER A 54 7.87 4.87 -6.49
N ASN A 55 6.76 5.18 -7.17
CA ASN A 55 5.76 6.12 -6.69
C ASN A 55 4.37 5.58 -6.98
N LEU A 56 3.52 5.57 -5.96
CA LEU A 56 2.14 5.11 -6.03
C LEU A 56 1.13 6.25 -6.19
N LYS A 57 1.58 7.49 -6.21
CA LYS A 57 0.69 8.64 -6.31
C LYS A 57 -0.17 8.55 -7.58
N ASP A 58 -1.47 8.80 -7.42
CA ASP A 58 -2.47 8.76 -8.49
C ASP A 58 -2.60 7.40 -9.20
N SER A 59 -2.10 6.33 -8.60
CA SER A 59 -2.29 4.96 -9.06
C SER A 59 -3.58 4.36 -8.52
N TYR A 60 -4.12 3.40 -9.26
CA TYR A 60 -5.31 2.65 -8.87
C TYR A 60 -5.24 1.23 -9.43
N ALA A 61 -6.02 0.34 -8.86
CA ALA A 61 -6.17 -1.02 -9.35
C ALA A 61 -7.56 -1.23 -9.94
N ALA A 62 -7.64 -1.96 -11.03
CA ALA A 62 -8.90 -2.30 -11.69
C ALA A 62 -8.86 -3.72 -12.25
N ILE A 63 -10.04 -4.27 -12.42
CA ILE A 63 -10.22 -5.60 -13.01
C ILE A 63 -10.43 -5.45 -14.51
N ASP A 64 -9.63 -6.18 -15.28
CA ASP A 64 -9.75 -6.28 -16.72
C ASP A 64 -9.67 -7.76 -17.12
N ASN A 65 -10.67 -8.25 -17.84
CA ASN A 65 -10.77 -9.65 -18.27
C ASN A 65 -10.60 -10.68 -17.13
N GLY A 66 -11.18 -10.41 -15.97
CA GLY A 66 -11.11 -11.30 -14.81
C GLY A 66 -9.75 -11.30 -14.09
N GLU A 67 -8.84 -10.44 -14.47
CA GLU A 67 -7.54 -10.25 -13.85
C GLU A 67 -7.42 -8.84 -13.26
N MET A 68 -6.61 -8.70 -12.21
CA MET A 68 -6.37 -7.41 -11.56
C MET A 68 -5.10 -6.78 -12.08
N PHE A 69 -5.18 -5.49 -12.42
CA PHE A 69 -4.04 -4.69 -12.89
C PHE A 69 -3.88 -3.43 -12.06
N LEU A 70 -2.63 -3.01 -11.91
CA LEU A 70 -2.26 -1.74 -11.31
C LEU A 70 -1.89 -0.74 -12.39
N TYR A 71 -2.59 0.39 -12.39
CA TYR A 71 -2.41 1.49 -13.34
C TYR A 71 -1.79 2.71 -12.66
N GLY A 72 -0.93 3.41 -13.36
CA GLY A 72 -0.39 4.69 -12.92
C GLY A 72 0.74 4.60 -11.89
N MET A 73 1.19 3.40 -11.51
CA MET A 73 2.38 3.25 -10.68
C MET A 73 3.63 3.58 -11.49
N HIS A 74 4.41 4.55 -11.03
CA HIS A 74 5.67 4.91 -11.63
C HIS A 74 6.82 4.11 -11.00
N ILE A 75 7.63 3.47 -11.84
CA ILE A 75 8.90 2.86 -11.46
C ILE A 75 9.97 3.46 -12.37
N SER A 76 10.93 4.16 -11.77
CA SER A 76 12.02 4.79 -12.52
C SER A 76 12.85 3.75 -13.26
N PRO A 77 13.37 4.05 -14.46
CA PRO A 77 14.30 3.17 -15.15
C PRO A 77 15.53 2.87 -14.28
N TYR A 78 16.00 1.64 -14.34
CA TYR A 78 17.24 1.25 -13.67
C TYR A 78 18.43 1.72 -14.49
N GLU A 79 19.33 2.48 -13.89
CA GLU A 79 20.45 3.13 -14.59
C GLU A 79 21.32 2.18 -15.40
N ARG A 80 21.49 0.95 -14.91
CA ARG A 80 22.29 -0.11 -15.57
C ARG A 80 21.44 -1.08 -16.41
N GLY A 81 20.15 -0.80 -16.57
CA GLY A 81 19.22 -1.68 -17.26
C GLY A 81 19.22 -1.50 -18.79
N ASN A 82 19.53 -0.30 -19.28
CA ASN A 82 19.58 0.04 -20.71
C ASN A 82 18.36 -0.50 -21.49
N ILE A 83 18.58 -1.40 -22.44
CA ILE A 83 17.55 -2.01 -23.29
C ILE A 83 16.55 -2.90 -22.51
N PHE A 84 16.88 -3.34 -21.31
CA PHE A 84 15.99 -4.17 -20.47
C PHE A 84 15.02 -3.36 -19.64
N ASN A 85 15.12 -2.03 -19.65
CA ASN A 85 14.16 -1.16 -18.97
C ASN A 85 12.80 -1.21 -19.66
N LYS A 86 11.74 -1.17 -18.85
CA LYS A 86 10.35 -1.09 -19.29
C LYS A 86 9.84 0.35 -19.19
N ASP A 87 8.71 0.61 -19.83
CA ASP A 87 8.00 1.89 -19.66
C ASP A 87 7.76 2.13 -18.14
N PRO A 88 8.17 3.28 -17.60
CA PRO A 88 7.99 3.60 -16.18
C PRO A 88 6.55 3.54 -15.69
N LEU A 89 5.58 3.81 -16.57
CA LEU A 89 4.15 3.86 -16.25
C LEU A 89 3.35 2.70 -16.83
N ARG A 90 4.01 1.63 -17.28
CA ARG A 90 3.29 0.49 -17.84
C ARG A 90 2.28 -0.10 -16.85
N ASP A 91 1.20 -0.68 -17.36
CA ASP A 91 0.25 -1.43 -16.56
C ASP A 91 0.91 -2.71 -16.02
N ARG A 92 0.65 -3.04 -14.77
CA ARG A 92 1.27 -4.19 -14.12
C ARG A 92 0.21 -5.12 -13.56
N LYS A 93 0.34 -6.40 -13.88
CA LYS A 93 -0.56 -7.42 -13.37
C LYS A 93 -0.33 -7.63 -11.88
N LEU A 94 -1.42 -7.66 -11.13
CA LEU A 94 -1.43 -8.03 -9.73
C LEU A 94 -1.78 -9.52 -9.58
N LEU A 95 -1.11 -10.18 -8.64
CA LEU A 95 -1.30 -11.59 -8.37
C LEU A 95 -2.18 -11.76 -7.15
N LEU A 96 -3.40 -12.21 -7.39
CA LEU A 96 -4.42 -12.48 -6.41
C LEU A 96 -5.09 -13.82 -6.74
N HIS A 97 -5.63 -14.49 -5.73
CA HIS A 97 -6.46 -15.66 -5.95
C HIS A 97 -7.76 -15.27 -6.65
N ARG A 98 -8.29 -16.18 -7.46
CA ARG A 98 -9.55 -15.96 -8.19
C ARG A 98 -10.71 -15.56 -7.27
N ARG A 99 -10.77 -16.14 -6.07
CA ARG A 99 -11.77 -15.77 -5.05
C ARG A 99 -11.63 -14.36 -4.55
N GLU A 100 -10.41 -13.89 -4.38
CA GLU A 100 -10.10 -12.53 -3.96
C GLU A 100 -10.51 -11.52 -5.04
N ILE A 101 -10.21 -11.82 -6.30
CA ILE A 101 -10.62 -10.98 -7.44
C ILE A 101 -12.14 -10.91 -7.53
N GLY A 102 -12.84 -12.03 -7.39
CA GLY A 102 -14.30 -12.08 -7.40
C GLY A 102 -14.91 -11.24 -6.27
N ARG A 103 -14.34 -11.31 -5.09
CA ARG A 103 -14.76 -10.52 -3.93
C ARG A 103 -14.53 -9.02 -4.14
N LEU A 104 -13.37 -8.63 -4.67
CA LEU A 104 -13.08 -7.25 -5.03
C LEU A 104 -14.01 -6.74 -6.13
N ASN A 105 -14.31 -7.55 -7.13
CA ASN A 105 -15.28 -7.21 -8.17
C ASN A 105 -16.67 -6.91 -7.59
N GLY A 106 -17.12 -7.70 -6.62
CA GLY A 106 -18.36 -7.44 -5.89
C GLY A 106 -18.36 -6.09 -5.19
N PHE A 107 -17.29 -5.72 -4.50
CA PHE A 107 -17.17 -4.42 -3.86
C PHE A 107 -17.20 -3.25 -4.86
N ILE A 108 -16.52 -3.39 -5.98
CA ILE A 108 -16.47 -2.36 -7.03
C ILE A 108 -17.84 -2.19 -7.67
N MET A 109 -18.46 -3.28 -8.11
CA MET A 109 -19.70 -3.26 -8.89
C MET A 109 -20.94 -2.99 -8.05
N GLN A 110 -21.05 -3.57 -6.86
CA GLN A 110 -22.25 -3.46 -6.01
C GLN A 110 -22.20 -2.27 -5.06
N LYS A 111 -21.04 -1.93 -4.52
CA LYS A 111 -20.88 -0.88 -3.53
C LYS A 111 -20.22 0.41 -4.08
N GLY A 112 -19.79 0.41 -5.33
CA GLY A 112 -19.12 1.55 -5.95
C GLY A 112 -17.78 1.90 -5.31
N LEU A 113 -17.10 0.91 -4.71
CA LEU A 113 -15.80 1.11 -4.08
C LEU A 113 -14.68 1.10 -5.11
N THR A 114 -13.56 1.69 -4.78
CA THR A 114 -12.34 1.72 -5.58
C THR A 114 -11.26 0.92 -4.90
N VAL A 115 -10.35 0.35 -5.67
CA VAL A 115 -9.15 -0.31 -5.13
C VAL A 115 -7.94 0.54 -5.42
N VAL A 116 -7.22 0.93 -4.39
CA VAL A 116 -6.03 1.78 -4.49
C VAL A 116 -4.84 1.13 -3.78
N PRO A 117 -3.62 1.25 -4.32
CA PRO A 117 -2.44 0.77 -3.63
C PRO A 117 -2.10 1.69 -2.46
N LEU A 118 -1.77 1.12 -1.33
CA LEU A 118 -1.42 1.83 -0.10
C LEU A 118 0.07 1.83 0.17
N SER A 119 0.73 0.71 -0.06
CA SER A 119 2.17 0.55 0.15
C SER A 119 2.78 -0.52 -0.73
N VAL A 120 4.06 -0.39 -0.99
CA VAL A 120 4.90 -1.41 -1.64
C VAL A 120 5.94 -1.85 -0.64
N TYR A 121 6.15 -3.13 -0.52
CA TYR A 121 7.11 -3.71 0.42
C TYR A 121 7.73 -5.00 -0.08
N PHE A 122 8.87 -5.36 0.50
CA PHE A 122 9.47 -6.66 0.32
C PHE A 122 9.09 -7.58 1.48
N LYS A 123 8.65 -8.76 1.14
CA LYS A 123 8.32 -9.83 2.07
C LYS A 123 8.88 -11.13 1.53
N ARG A 124 9.77 -11.77 2.29
CA ARG A 124 10.48 -12.99 1.85
C ARG A 124 11.18 -12.83 0.48
N GLY A 125 11.80 -11.67 0.25
CA GLY A 125 12.51 -11.35 -0.99
C GLY A 125 11.62 -11.06 -2.20
N ARG A 126 10.29 -11.03 -2.03
CA ARG A 126 9.32 -10.72 -3.10
C ARG A 126 8.67 -9.37 -2.89
N VAL A 127 8.44 -8.68 -3.98
CA VAL A 127 7.68 -7.42 -3.95
C VAL A 127 6.20 -7.72 -3.77
N LYS A 128 5.60 -7.11 -2.77
CA LYS A 128 4.18 -7.17 -2.47
C LYS A 128 3.59 -5.77 -2.44
N ILE A 129 2.29 -5.69 -2.71
CA ILE A 129 1.53 -4.46 -2.62
C ILE A 129 0.35 -4.66 -1.66
N GLU A 130 0.19 -3.72 -0.74
CA GLU A 130 -1.01 -3.60 0.06
C GLU A 130 -2.03 -2.79 -0.73
N LEU A 131 -3.16 -3.41 -1.04
CA LEU A 131 -4.29 -2.78 -1.69
C LEU A 131 -5.33 -2.38 -0.66
N GLY A 132 -5.90 -1.19 -0.80
CA GLY A 132 -7.03 -0.75 0.00
C GLY A 132 -8.31 -0.75 -0.81
N VAL A 133 -9.36 -1.39 -0.29
CA VAL A 133 -10.72 -1.22 -0.79
C VAL A 133 -11.27 0.04 -0.16
N ALA A 134 -11.59 1.03 -0.98
CA ALA A 134 -11.73 2.40 -0.53
C ALA A 134 -12.95 3.11 -1.10
N ARG A 135 -13.47 4.04 -0.32
CA ARG A 135 -14.49 5.00 -0.72
C ARG A 135 -13.90 6.40 -0.77
N GLY A 136 -14.13 7.13 -1.85
CA GLY A 136 -13.67 8.51 -1.98
C GLY A 136 -14.26 9.42 -0.90
N LYS A 137 -13.41 10.24 -0.28
CA LYS A 137 -13.83 11.26 0.68
C LYS A 137 -14.42 12.47 -0.05
N LYS A 138 -15.48 13.03 0.49
CA LYS A 138 -16.00 14.32 0.07
C LYS A 138 -15.07 15.45 0.54
N LEU A 139 -15.19 16.62 -0.05
CA LEU A 139 -14.30 17.74 0.25
C LEU A 139 -14.37 18.18 1.74
N TYR A 140 -15.56 18.14 2.34
CA TYR A 140 -15.73 18.46 3.76
C TYR A 140 -15.09 17.39 4.68
N ASP A 141 -15.19 16.12 4.35
CA ASP A 141 -14.52 15.02 5.10
C ASP A 141 -13.01 15.23 5.12
N LYS A 142 -12.41 15.62 3.99
CA LYS A 142 -10.99 15.90 3.88
C LYS A 142 -10.55 17.07 4.76
N ARG A 143 -11.39 18.10 4.86
CA ARG A 143 -11.13 19.27 5.72
C ARG A 143 -11.20 18.91 7.19
N GLU A 144 -12.21 18.14 7.60
CA GLU A 144 -12.34 17.68 8.99
C GLU A 144 -11.16 16.80 9.40
N ASP A 145 -10.78 15.82 8.60
CA ASP A 145 -9.61 14.96 8.86
C ASP A 145 -8.30 15.75 8.95
N SER A 146 -8.14 16.79 8.14
CA SER A 146 -6.96 17.65 8.19
C SER A 146 -6.92 18.45 9.46
N ALA A 147 -8.04 19.06 9.84
CA ALA A 147 -8.17 19.84 11.07
C ALA A 147 -7.93 18.97 12.32
N GLU A 148 -8.46 17.77 12.36
CA GLU A 148 -8.26 16.83 13.47
C GLU A 148 -6.77 16.42 13.59
N ARG A 149 -6.11 16.13 12.46
CA ARG A 149 -4.68 15.79 12.46
C ARG A 149 -3.80 16.95 12.94
N ASP A 150 -4.12 18.16 12.52
CA ASP A 150 -3.37 19.36 12.91
C ASP A 150 -3.57 19.65 14.40
N ALA A 151 -4.78 19.54 14.91
CA ALA A 151 -5.09 19.65 16.33
C ALA A 151 -4.33 18.61 17.17
N ARG A 152 -4.29 17.37 16.71
CA ARG A 152 -3.56 16.28 17.37
C ARG A 152 -2.05 16.56 17.42
N ARG A 153 -1.46 17.02 16.30
CA ARG A 153 -0.04 17.40 16.24
C ARG A 153 0.28 18.53 17.21
N GLU A 154 -0.59 19.50 17.32
CA GLU A 154 -0.40 20.63 18.25
C GLU A 154 -0.43 20.19 19.71
N ILE A 155 -1.36 19.30 20.06
CA ILE A 155 -1.44 18.69 21.40
C ILE A 155 -0.15 17.91 21.72
N ASP A 156 0.29 17.06 20.80
CA ASP A 156 1.51 16.28 20.97
C ASP A 156 2.75 17.17 21.13
N ARG A 157 2.83 18.27 20.40
CA ARG A 157 3.91 19.24 20.54
C ARG A 157 3.90 19.89 21.92
N LYS A 158 2.76 20.38 22.38
CA LYS A 158 2.61 20.99 23.71
C LYS A 158 2.93 20.02 24.85
N LEU A 159 2.55 18.75 24.69
CA LEU A 159 2.91 17.71 25.68
C LEU A 159 4.42 17.45 25.74
N LYS A 160 5.09 17.41 24.58
CA LYS A 160 6.55 17.24 24.52
C LYS A 160 7.28 18.42 25.14
N GLU A 161 6.83 19.64 24.88
CA GLU A 161 7.41 20.86 25.46
C GLU A 161 7.30 20.90 26.98
N ARG A 162 6.21 20.39 27.57
CA ARG A 162 6.04 20.29 29.03
C ARG A 162 6.96 19.24 29.66
N VAL A 163 7.18 18.10 28.97
CA VAL A 163 8.06 17.03 29.48
C VAL A 163 9.54 17.39 29.36
N SER A 164 9.92 18.21 28.39
CA SER A 164 11.31 18.65 28.18
C SER A 164 11.69 19.92 28.97
N GLY A 165 10.74 20.54 29.64
CA GLY A 165 10.94 21.78 30.44
C GLY A 165 11.09 21.57 31.94
N GLU A 166 11.15 20.32 32.42
CA GLU A 166 11.59 19.93 33.76
C GLU A 166 13.02 19.36 33.66
#